data_438f25079d9b8d4f5dcce3b49a27a6ec
#
_entry.id   438f25079d9b8d4f5dcce3b49a27a6ec
#
_cell.length_a   1.000
_cell.length_b   1.000
_cell.length_c   1.000
_cell.angle_alpha   90.00
_cell.angle_beta   90.00
_cell.angle_gamma   90.00
#
_symmetry.space_group_name_H-M   'P 1'
#
loop_
_entity.id
_entity.type
_entity.pdbx_description
1 polymer ?
#
loop_
_entity_poly.entity_id
_entity_poly.type
_entity_poly.pdbx_seq_one_letter_code
_entity_poly.pdbx_strand_id
1 'polypeptide(L)'
;VYGAAGAGARVMTSSSSPGISLKQEGISYIVGAELPCVIVNMVRGGPGLGSIQPAQSDYYQATRGGGHGDYRMCVLAPSSVQEAVTLTQEAFDIADRYRNPVMVLGDGLIGQMMEPVDMDEASNRKPASDLKPKTWAATGHVPTADSPRAVINSLYIDPQAMETHCQHLQAKYDAIEAAECRWQEELVEDAEIVLVAYGTTSRIARSAMRKCR
;
A
#
# COMPACT_ATOMS: atom_id res chain seq x y z
N VAL A 1 12.29 6.73 5.68
CA VAL A 1 10.89 6.89 5.26
C VAL A 1 10.07 7.60 6.34
N TYR A 2 10.00 7.09 7.58
CA TYR A 2 9.21 7.66 8.70
C TYR A 2 9.43 9.17 8.88
N GLY A 3 10.69 9.59 9.09
CA GLY A 3 11.01 11.01 9.30
C GLY A 3 10.66 11.90 8.10
N ALA A 4 10.92 11.43 6.86
CA ALA A 4 10.58 12.20 5.67
C ALA A 4 9.06 12.31 5.46
N ALA A 5 8.29 11.23 5.73
CA ALA A 5 6.83 11.27 5.74
C ALA A 5 6.32 12.24 6.82
N GLY A 6 6.87 12.18 8.04
CA GLY A 6 6.54 13.09 9.14
C GLY A 6 6.80 14.56 8.82
N ALA A 7 7.80 14.85 7.99
CA ALA A 7 8.07 16.18 7.45
C ALA A 7 7.17 16.58 6.25
N GLY A 8 6.20 15.74 5.89
CA GLY A 8 5.23 16.02 4.83
C GLY A 8 5.65 15.61 3.42
N ALA A 9 6.84 15.02 3.23
CA ALA A 9 7.24 14.55 1.91
C ALA A 9 6.39 13.35 1.43
N ARG A 10 6.19 13.22 0.13
CA ARG A 10 5.77 11.97 -0.51
C ARG A 10 6.95 11.03 -0.55
N VAL A 11 6.83 9.87 0.07
CA VAL A 11 7.95 8.95 0.25
C VAL A 11 7.58 7.54 -0.15
N MET A 12 8.55 6.82 -0.67
CA MET A 12 8.42 5.42 -1.05
C MET A 12 9.61 4.62 -0.54
N THR A 13 9.38 3.34 -0.27
CA THR A 13 10.42 2.34 -0.05
C THR A 13 10.07 1.08 -0.79
N SER A 14 11.07 0.41 -1.35
CA SER A 14 10.90 -0.87 -2.02
C SER A 14 11.77 -1.95 -1.37
N SER A 15 11.32 -3.18 -1.46
CA SER A 15 12.09 -4.36 -1.05
C SER A 15 11.45 -5.63 -1.61
N SER A 16 12.01 -6.77 -1.25
CA SER A 16 11.51 -8.10 -1.56
C SER A 16 11.40 -8.90 -0.26
N SER A 17 10.26 -9.49 -0.03
CA SER A 17 9.93 -10.46 1.03
C SER A 17 10.71 -10.35 2.36
N PRO A 18 11.93 -10.92 2.53
CA PRO A 18 12.67 -10.80 3.79
C PRO A 18 12.98 -9.35 4.19
N GLY A 19 13.21 -8.48 3.20
CA GLY A 19 13.45 -7.05 3.45
C GLY A 19 12.19 -6.33 3.91
N ILE A 20 11.00 -6.76 3.47
CA ILE A 20 9.73 -6.27 4.01
C ILE A 20 9.54 -6.76 5.44
N SER A 21 9.88 -8.01 5.76
CA SER A 21 9.87 -8.54 7.13
C SER A 21 10.69 -7.68 8.07
N LEU A 22 11.89 -7.24 7.66
CA LEU A 22 12.73 -6.34 8.44
C LEU A 22 12.13 -4.93 8.63
N LYS A 23 11.19 -4.51 7.79
CA LYS A 23 10.52 -3.19 7.87
C LYS A 23 9.26 -3.20 8.72
N GLN A 24 8.79 -4.34 9.22
CA GLN A 24 7.47 -4.47 9.86
C GLN A 24 7.32 -3.59 11.11
N GLU A 25 8.36 -3.44 11.92
CA GLU A 25 8.34 -2.51 13.04
C GLU A 25 8.11 -1.07 12.56
N GLY A 26 8.88 -0.61 11.57
CA GLY A 26 8.76 0.72 10.99
C GLY A 26 7.39 0.95 10.34
N ILE A 27 6.81 -0.06 9.69
CA ILE A 27 5.47 0.00 9.10
C ILE A 27 4.41 0.18 10.19
N SER A 28 4.50 -0.57 11.29
CA SER A 28 3.60 -0.43 12.43
C SER A 28 3.65 1.00 13.01
N TYR A 29 4.85 1.57 13.15
CA TYR A 29 5.01 2.96 13.62
C TYR A 29 4.46 3.99 12.64
N ILE A 30 4.61 3.77 11.34
CA ILE A 30 4.05 4.62 10.28
C ILE A 30 2.53 4.65 10.36
N VAL A 31 1.89 3.47 10.54
CA VAL A 31 0.44 3.38 10.71
C VAL A 31 -0.01 4.06 11.98
N GLY A 32 0.63 3.77 13.11
CA GLY A 32 0.30 4.37 14.41
C GLY A 32 0.43 5.88 14.45
N ALA A 33 1.38 6.44 13.70
CA ALA A 33 1.56 7.90 13.57
C ALA A 33 0.74 8.50 12.42
N GLU A 34 -0.06 7.72 11.72
CA GLU A 34 -0.86 8.12 10.56
C GLU A 34 -0.05 8.86 9.49
N LEU A 35 1.05 8.26 9.06
CA LEU A 35 1.93 8.83 8.04
C LEU A 35 1.68 8.21 6.67
N PRO A 36 1.54 9.01 5.61
CA PRO A 36 1.42 8.50 4.25
C PRO A 36 2.77 8.02 3.73
N CYS A 37 2.81 6.81 3.18
CA CYS A 37 3.95 6.36 2.38
C CYS A 37 3.54 5.23 1.43
N VAL A 38 4.34 4.99 0.42
CA VAL A 38 4.19 3.85 -0.49
C VAL A 38 5.25 2.81 -0.18
N ILE A 39 4.83 1.56 -0.08
CA ILE A 39 5.70 0.41 0.17
C ILE A 39 5.57 -0.52 -1.02
N VAL A 40 6.66 -0.81 -1.71
CA VAL A 40 6.67 -1.76 -2.82
C VAL A 40 7.29 -3.06 -2.35
N ASN A 41 6.52 -4.16 -2.43
CA ASN A 41 7.01 -5.52 -2.20
C ASN A 41 7.01 -6.31 -3.51
N MET A 42 8.20 -6.62 -4.02
CA MET A 42 8.37 -7.57 -5.13
C MET A 42 8.63 -8.95 -4.53
N VAL A 43 7.54 -9.72 -4.40
CA VAL A 43 7.50 -10.98 -3.66
C VAL A 43 8.35 -12.06 -4.36
N ARG A 44 9.14 -12.75 -3.56
CA ARG A 44 9.89 -13.93 -3.98
C ARG A 44 9.61 -15.12 -3.08
N GLY A 45 9.97 -16.30 -3.54
CA GLY A 45 9.76 -17.54 -2.78
C GLY A 45 10.46 -17.55 -1.43
N GLY A 46 9.73 -17.93 -0.38
CA GLY A 46 10.16 -18.14 1.00
C GLY A 46 9.74 -19.50 1.50
N PRO A 47 9.88 -19.82 2.79
CA PRO A 47 10.33 -18.94 3.90
C PRO A 47 11.85 -18.77 4.02
N GLY A 48 12.27 -17.98 5.01
CA GLY A 48 13.67 -17.68 5.32
C GLY A 48 14.29 -16.74 4.29
N LEU A 49 15.54 -16.94 3.91
CA LEU A 49 16.16 -16.18 2.83
C LEU A 49 15.46 -16.46 1.48
N GLY A 50 14.90 -17.66 1.37
CA GLY A 50 14.07 -18.08 0.24
C GLY A 50 14.82 -18.27 -1.05
N SER A 51 14.12 -17.99 -2.14
CA SER A 51 14.57 -18.16 -3.52
C SER A 51 14.55 -16.83 -4.26
N ILE A 52 15.20 -16.76 -5.41
CA ILE A 52 15.08 -15.64 -6.35
C ILE A 52 13.84 -15.76 -7.25
N GLN A 53 13.12 -16.87 -7.17
CA GLN A 53 11.96 -17.13 -8.02
C GLN A 53 10.75 -16.27 -7.57
N PRO A 54 9.92 -15.82 -8.53
CA PRO A 54 8.67 -15.12 -8.23
C PRO A 54 7.75 -15.97 -7.37
N ALA A 55 7.02 -15.32 -6.47
CA ALA A 55 6.01 -15.96 -5.63
C ALA A 55 4.90 -15.00 -5.23
N GLN A 56 3.80 -15.54 -4.70
CA GLN A 56 2.71 -14.78 -4.08
C GLN A 56 2.52 -15.18 -2.61
N SER A 57 3.61 -15.58 -1.96
CA SER A 57 3.60 -16.15 -0.60
C SER A 57 3.45 -15.12 0.52
N ASP A 58 3.60 -13.82 0.23
CA ASP A 58 3.48 -12.75 1.22
C ASP A 58 2.05 -12.19 1.34
N TYR A 59 1.04 -12.88 0.79
CA TYR A 59 -0.35 -12.42 0.80
C TYR A 59 -0.84 -12.08 2.21
N TYR A 60 -0.68 -12.98 3.16
CA TYR A 60 -1.11 -12.73 4.54
C TYR A 60 -0.30 -11.64 5.23
N GLN A 61 1.02 -11.58 5.00
CA GLN A 61 1.84 -10.50 5.53
C GLN A 61 1.36 -9.14 5.02
N ALA A 62 1.01 -9.03 3.74
CA ALA A 62 0.54 -7.79 3.14
C ALA A 62 -0.88 -7.41 3.61
N THR A 63 -1.81 -8.37 3.68
CA THR A 63 -3.24 -8.13 3.90
C THR A 63 -3.66 -8.24 5.36
N ARG A 64 -2.91 -8.95 6.19
CA ARG A 64 -3.21 -9.17 7.61
C ARG A 64 -2.33 -8.38 8.56
N GLY A 65 -1.36 -7.61 8.02
CA GLY A 65 -0.35 -6.93 8.81
C GLY A 65 0.74 -7.88 9.33
N GLY A 66 2.01 -7.55 9.10
CA GLY A 66 3.15 -8.37 9.50
C GLY A 66 3.83 -7.89 10.79
N GLY A 67 3.47 -6.71 11.30
CA GLY A 67 3.94 -6.15 12.57
C GLY A 67 2.90 -6.28 13.67
N HIS A 68 3.10 -5.57 14.79
CA HIS A 68 2.16 -5.56 15.91
C HIS A 68 1.06 -4.52 15.75
N GLY A 69 -0.06 -4.70 16.47
CA GLY A 69 -1.13 -3.72 16.63
C GLY A 69 -2.27 -3.86 15.63
N ASP A 70 -2.44 -5.01 14.99
CA ASP A 70 -3.57 -5.35 14.10
C ASP A 70 -3.88 -4.31 13.01
N TYR A 71 -2.87 -3.55 12.60
CA TYR A 71 -3.03 -2.52 11.58
C TYR A 71 -3.40 -3.08 10.21
N ARG A 72 -3.95 -2.23 9.37
CA ARG A 72 -4.29 -2.55 7.98
C ARG A 72 -3.65 -1.56 7.02
N MET A 73 -3.34 -2.05 5.82
CA MET A 73 -2.89 -1.23 4.70
C MET A 73 -3.81 -1.45 3.51
N CYS A 74 -3.95 -0.44 2.66
CA CYS A 74 -4.46 -0.66 1.32
C CYS A 74 -3.38 -1.39 0.51
N VAL A 75 -3.75 -2.49 -0.15
CA VAL A 75 -2.82 -3.30 -0.96
C VAL A 75 -3.30 -3.32 -2.39
N LEU A 76 -2.46 -2.83 -3.30
CA LEU A 76 -2.70 -2.79 -4.74
C LEU A 76 -1.82 -3.83 -5.42
N ALA A 77 -2.40 -4.70 -6.21
CA ALA A 77 -1.70 -5.83 -6.82
C ALA A 77 -1.75 -5.75 -8.35
N PRO A 78 -0.73 -5.18 -9.01
CA PRO A 78 -0.68 -5.06 -10.46
C PRO A 78 -0.57 -6.41 -11.15
N SER A 79 -1.22 -6.55 -12.30
CA SER A 79 -1.14 -7.72 -13.20
C SER A 79 -0.33 -7.46 -14.47
N SER A 80 0.08 -6.21 -14.71
CA SER A 80 0.90 -5.79 -15.84
C SER A 80 1.91 -4.71 -15.45
N VAL A 81 2.86 -4.43 -16.32
CA VAL A 81 3.84 -3.34 -16.10
C VAL A 81 3.12 -1.98 -16.14
N GLN A 82 2.13 -1.82 -17.03
CA GLN A 82 1.30 -0.62 -17.07
C GLN A 82 0.58 -0.39 -15.72
N GLU A 83 -0.09 -1.42 -15.20
CA GLU A 83 -0.74 -1.32 -13.88
C GLU A 83 0.28 -1.06 -12.76
N ALA A 84 1.48 -1.64 -12.82
CA ALA A 84 2.51 -1.38 -11.82
C ALA A 84 2.89 0.11 -11.77
N VAL A 85 2.99 0.78 -12.92
CA VAL A 85 3.25 2.21 -13.00
C VAL A 85 2.05 3.02 -12.50
N THR A 86 0.87 2.76 -13.03
CA THR A 86 -0.36 3.51 -12.72
C THR A 86 -0.73 3.38 -11.25
N LEU A 87 -0.77 2.14 -10.72
CA LEU A 87 -1.12 1.88 -9.32
C LEU A 87 -0.08 2.43 -8.35
N THR A 88 1.21 2.47 -8.72
CA THR A 88 2.23 3.11 -7.88
C THR A 88 1.98 4.61 -7.76
N GLN A 89 1.57 5.28 -8.82
CA GLN A 89 1.21 6.70 -8.78
C GLN A 89 -0.04 6.94 -7.93
N GLU A 90 -1.09 6.15 -8.14
CA GLU A 90 -2.32 6.21 -7.35
C GLU A 90 -2.07 5.92 -5.86
N ALA A 91 -1.14 5.02 -5.54
CA ALA A 91 -0.78 4.68 -4.17
C ALA A 91 -0.36 5.90 -3.35
N PHE A 92 0.35 6.86 -3.96
CA PHE A 92 0.69 8.12 -3.28
C PHE A 92 -0.54 8.97 -2.96
N ASP A 93 -1.52 9.02 -3.87
CA ASP A 93 -2.75 9.80 -3.65
C ASP A 93 -3.65 9.15 -2.60
N ILE A 94 -3.74 7.83 -2.61
CA ILE A 94 -4.47 7.05 -1.59
C ILE A 94 -3.79 7.23 -0.23
N ALA A 95 -2.45 7.09 -0.16
CA ALA A 95 -1.69 7.27 1.06
C ALA A 95 -1.91 8.67 1.67
N ASP A 96 -1.85 9.72 0.86
CA ASP A 96 -2.09 11.11 1.30
C ASP A 96 -3.54 11.33 1.75
N ARG A 97 -4.51 10.73 1.04
CA ARG A 97 -5.95 10.88 1.33
C ARG A 97 -6.31 10.35 2.71
N TYR A 98 -5.81 9.18 3.04
CA TYR A 98 -6.15 8.47 4.28
C TYR A 98 -5.09 8.61 5.37
N ARG A 99 -3.95 9.23 5.11
CA ARG A 99 -2.79 9.24 6.00
C ARG A 99 -2.47 7.84 6.51
N ASN A 100 -2.29 6.92 5.55
CA ASN A 100 -2.04 5.51 5.79
C ASN A 100 -1.01 4.99 4.79
N PRO A 101 -0.14 4.04 5.15
CA PRO A 101 0.72 3.41 4.15
C PRO A 101 -0.11 2.59 3.16
N VAL A 102 0.33 2.60 1.90
CA VAL A 102 -0.23 1.80 0.81
C VAL A 102 0.86 0.88 0.29
N MET A 103 0.53 -0.40 0.11
CA MET A 103 1.47 -1.37 -0.45
C MET A 103 1.13 -1.66 -1.91
N VAL A 104 2.14 -1.60 -2.77
CA VAL A 104 2.10 -2.18 -4.12
C VAL A 104 2.73 -3.57 -4.02
N LEU A 105 1.91 -4.59 -4.21
CA LEU A 105 2.26 -6.00 -4.06
C LEU A 105 2.44 -6.64 -5.44
N GLY A 106 3.66 -6.62 -5.95
CA GLY A 106 4.05 -7.33 -7.16
C GLY A 106 4.79 -8.63 -6.84
N ASP A 107 5.17 -9.35 -7.87
CA ASP A 107 6.08 -10.48 -7.75
C ASP A 107 7.33 -10.28 -8.62
N GLY A 108 8.30 -11.17 -8.47
CA GLY A 108 9.54 -11.10 -9.22
C GLY A 108 9.37 -11.22 -10.74
N LEU A 109 8.23 -11.74 -11.22
CA LEU A 109 7.94 -11.81 -12.66
C LEU A 109 7.55 -10.41 -13.19
N ILE A 110 6.62 -9.73 -12.54
CA ILE A 110 6.26 -8.33 -12.87
C ILE A 110 7.51 -7.43 -12.77
N GLY A 111 8.33 -7.63 -11.74
CA GLY A 111 9.55 -6.83 -11.53
C GLY A 111 10.64 -7.02 -12.57
N GLN A 112 10.62 -8.10 -13.35
CA GLN A 112 11.62 -8.42 -14.40
C GLN A 112 11.04 -8.36 -15.82
N MET A 113 9.72 -8.32 -15.95
CA MET A 113 9.02 -8.32 -17.21
C MET A 113 9.25 -7.00 -17.97
N MET A 114 9.37 -7.09 -19.28
CA MET A 114 9.38 -5.94 -20.19
C MET A 114 8.09 -5.90 -20.98
N GLU A 115 7.30 -4.87 -20.79
CA GLU A 115 6.10 -4.58 -21.56
C GLU A 115 6.10 -3.09 -21.96
N PRO A 116 5.47 -2.73 -23.07
CA PRO A 116 5.29 -1.32 -23.40
C PRO A 116 4.42 -0.64 -22.34
N VAL A 117 4.77 0.58 -21.99
CA VAL A 117 4.02 1.42 -21.05
C VAL A 117 3.60 2.68 -21.77
N ASP A 118 2.30 2.97 -21.76
CA ASP A 118 1.77 4.26 -22.18
C ASP A 118 2.01 5.28 -21.06
N MET A 119 2.96 6.18 -21.29
CA MET A 119 3.34 7.20 -20.31
C MET A 119 2.31 8.34 -20.24
N ASP A 120 1.49 8.56 -21.26
CA ASP A 120 0.42 9.56 -21.23
C ASP A 120 -0.74 9.08 -20.35
N GLU A 121 -1.10 7.80 -20.43
CA GLU A 121 -2.03 7.16 -19.50
C GLU A 121 -1.47 7.13 -18.07
N ALA A 122 -0.18 6.84 -17.94
CA ALA A 122 0.50 6.83 -16.64
C ALA A 122 0.73 8.24 -16.08
N SER A 123 0.69 9.29 -16.87
CA SER A 123 1.00 10.66 -16.43
C SER A 123 -0.17 11.42 -15.77
N ASN A 124 -1.21 10.72 -15.29
CA ASN A 124 -2.30 11.28 -14.45
C ASN A 124 -1.77 11.86 -13.12
N ARG A 125 -0.54 12.34 -13.15
CA ARG A 125 0.14 12.91 -12.00
C ARG A 125 -0.46 14.27 -11.67
N LYS A 126 -1.05 14.39 -10.47
CA LYS A 126 -1.47 15.69 -9.97
C LYS A 126 -0.25 16.62 -9.86
N PRO A 127 -0.31 17.82 -10.43
CA PRO A 127 0.74 18.80 -10.20
C PRO A 127 0.91 19.08 -8.70
N ALA A 128 2.11 19.45 -8.28
CA ALA A 128 2.40 19.74 -6.87
C ALA A 128 1.50 20.84 -6.29
N SER A 129 1.01 21.76 -7.14
CA SER A 129 0.04 22.81 -6.79
C SER A 129 -1.32 22.27 -6.32
N ASP A 130 -1.71 21.08 -6.76
CA ASP A 130 -3.02 20.48 -6.48
C ASP A 130 -3.01 19.58 -5.25
N LEU A 131 -1.83 19.41 -4.64
CA LEU A 131 -1.69 18.63 -3.42
C LEU A 131 -2.20 19.46 -2.22
N LYS A 132 -3.07 18.86 -1.42
CA LYS A 132 -3.55 19.51 -0.20
C LYS A 132 -2.39 19.79 0.75
N PRO A 133 -2.34 20.98 1.38
CA PRO A 133 -1.35 21.29 2.41
C PRO A 133 -1.38 20.26 3.54
N LYS A 134 -0.21 19.75 3.93
CA LYS A 134 -0.06 18.79 5.02
C LYS A 134 0.15 19.54 6.34
N THR A 135 -0.90 20.14 6.86
CA THR A 135 -0.87 20.98 8.08
C THR A 135 -0.42 20.24 9.34
N TRP A 136 -0.52 18.92 9.32
CA TRP A 136 -0.06 18.02 10.37
C TRP A 136 1.46 17.76 10.35
N ALA A 137 2.15 18.13 9.27
CA ALA A 137 3.57 17.78 9.07
C ALA A 137 4.48 18.59 9.99
N ALA A 138 5.52 17.93 10.52
CA ALA A 138 6.54 18.54 11.35
C ALA A 138 7.59 19.23 10.45
N THR A 139 7.37 20.49 10.13
CA THR A 139 8.21 21.27 9.20
C THR A 139 9.19 22.23 9.88
N GLY A 140 9.28 22.18 11.23
CA GLY A 140 10.24 23.00 11.97
C GLY A 140 9.84 24.47 12.14
N HIS A 141 8.54 24.81 12.11
CA HIS A 141 8.06 26.17 12.33
C HIS A 141 8.12 26.58 13.82
N VAL A 142 8.12 27.87 14.07
CA VAL A 142 7.98 28.42 15.42
C VAL A 142 6.48 28.43 15.77
N PRO A 143 6.05 27.76 16.85
CA PRO A 143 4.64 27.71 17.23
C PRO A 143 4.11 29.10 17.60
N THR A 144 2.91 29.43 17.14
CA THR A 144 2.13 30.61 17.55
C THR A 144 0.79 30.15 18.11
N ALA A 145 0.00 31.05 18.69
CA ALA A 145 -1.34 30.72 19.21
C ALA A 145 -2.24 30.11 18.12
N ASP A 146 -2.12 30.58 16.88
CA ASP A 146 -2.93 30.15 15.73
C ASP A 146 -2.32 28.99 14.95
N SER A 147 -1.08 28.59 15.27
CA SER A 147 -0.36 27.52 14.60
C SER A 147 0.42 26.69 15.62
N PRO A 148 -0.23 25.73 16.29
CA PRO A 148 0.42 24.90 17.28
C PRO A 148 1.48 24.01 16.64
N ARG A 149 2.44 23.56 17.44
CA ARG A 149 3.49 22.63 17.00
C ARG A 149 2.87 21.32 16.51
N ALA A 150 3.23 20.91 15.31
CA ALA A 150 2.90 19.56 14.82
C ALA A 150 3.69 18.50 15.60
N VAL A 151 3.00 17.45 16.02
CA VAL A 151 3.59 16.30 16.74
C VAL A 151 3.32 15.03 15.95
N ILE A 152 4.39 14.34 15.59
CA ILE A 152 4.32 13.00 14.97
C ILE A 152 4.61 11.98 16.07
N ASN A 153 3.60 11.20 16.43
CA ASN A 153 3.67 10.29 17.55
C ASN A 153 2.88 9.00 17.27
N SER A 154 3.38 7.88 17.78
CA SER A 154 2.69 6.58 17.80
C SER A 154 2.69 5.97 19.20
N LEU A 155 3.10 6.73 20.23
CA LEU A 155 3.13 6.29 21.61
C LEU A 155 1.95 6.88 22.39
N TYR A 156 1.12 6.02 22.94
CA TYR A 156 -0.01 6.37 23.80
C TYR A 156 0.17 5.63 25.14
N ILE A 157 0.56 6.36 26.18
CA ILE A 157 0.79 5.77 27.52
C ILE A 157 -0.53 5.55 28.23
N ASP A 158 -1.50 6.46 28.07
CA ASP A 158 -2.83 6.31 28.64
C ASP A 158 -3.63 5.24 27.86
N PRO A 159 -4.14 4.17 28.51
CA PRO A 159 -4.89 3.12 27.84
C PRO A 159 -6.16 3.62 27.14
N GLN A 160 -6.86 4.60 27.73
CA GLN A 160 -8.07 5.16 27.13
C GLN A 160 -7.76 5.95 25.86
N ALA A 161 -6.66 6.71 25.83
CA ALA A 161 -6.20 7.41 24.66
C ALA A 161 -5.80 6.42 23.55
N MET A 162 -5.15 5.31 23.90
CA MET A 162 -4.80 4.26 22.95
C MET A 162 -6.04 3.58 22.36
N GLU A 163 -7.04 3.24 23.18
CA GLU A 163 -8.30 2.68 22.69
C GLU A 163 -9.01 3.61 21.73
N THR A 164 -9.12 4.89 22.08
CA THR A 164 -9.72 5.92 21.21
C THR A 164 -8.99 6.00 19.86
N HIS A 165 -7.66 5.94 19.88
CA HIS A 165 -6.88 5.93 18.64
C HIS A 165 -7.10 4.67 17.81
N CYS A 166 -7.17 3.49 18.43
CA CYS A 166 -7.50 2.24 17.74
C CYS A 166 -8.87 2.28 17.08
N GLN A 167 -9.89 2.83 17.75
CA GLN A 167 -11.23 3.02 17.19
C GLN A 167 -11.21 3.97 15.99
N HIS A 168 -10.45 5.07 16.08
CA HIS A 168 -10.22 5.97 14.94
C HIS A 168 -9.56 5.27 13.75
N LEU A 169 -8.50 4.47 14.00
CA LEU A 169 -7.85 3.70 12.95
C LEU A 169 -8.81 2.68 12.32
N GLN A 170 -9.63 1.99 13.12
CA GLN A 170 -10.61 1.04 12.58
C GLN A 170 -11.62 1.74 11.67
N ALA A 171 -12.18 2.86 12.08
CA ALA A 171 -13.11 3.63 11.24
C ALA A 171 -12.45 4.09 9.92
N LYS A 172 -11.17 4.44 9.96
CA LYS A 172 -10.38 4.75 8.76
C LYS A 172 -10.22 3.53 7.86
N TYR A 173 -9.95 2.33 8.40
CA TYR A 173 -9.84 1.10 7.61
C TYR A 173 -11.16 0.73 6.94
N ASP A 174 -12.27 0.87 7.63
CA ASP A 174 -13.62 0.63 7.08
C ASP A 174 -13.90 1.59 5.90
N ALA A 175 -13.50 2.86 6.03
CA ALA A 175 -13.62 3.83 4.95
C ALA A 175 -12.72 3.52 3.75
N ILE A 176 -11.49 3.02 3.97
CA ILE A 176 -10.58 2.58 2.91
C ILE A 176 -11.17 1.37 2.19
N GLU A 177 -11.64 0.38 2.93
CA GLU A 177 -12.25 -0.83 2.35
C GLU A 177 -13.45 -0.49 1.48
N ALA A 178 -14.36 0.36 1.96
CA ALA A 178 -15.55 0.77 1.23
C ALA A 178 -15.24 1.54 -0.07
N ALA A 179 -14.14 2.32 -0.10
CA ALA A 179 -13.84 3.21 -1.22
C ALA A 179 -12.80 2.68 -2.20
N GLU A 180 -11.85 1.85 -1.74
CA GLU A 180 -10.67 1.46 -2.52
C GLU A 180 -10.65 -0.03 -2.89
N CYS A 181 -11.62 -0.82 -2.46
CA CYS A 181 -11.73 -2.22 -2.87
C CYS A 181 -12.09 -2.30 -4.35
N ARG A 182 -11.23 -2.97 -5.14
CA ARG A 182 -11.37 -3.04 -6.60
C ARG A 182 -11.16 -4.45 -7.09
N TRP A 183 -11.98 -4.86 -8.04
CA TRP A 183 -11.84 -6.14 -8.75
C TRP A 183 -12.36 -6.01 -10.17
N GLN A 184 -12.02 -6.96 -11.00
CA GLN A 184 -12.54 -7.10 -12.35
C GLN A 184 -13.20 -8.46 -12.49
N GLU A 185 -14.41 -8.49 -13.00
CA GLU A 185 -15.14 -9.69 -13.31
C GLU A 185 -15.03 -10.02 -14.81
N GLU A 186 -14.83 -11.29 -15.13
CA GLU A 186 -14.80 -11.78 -16.50
C GLU A 186 -15.53 -13.12 -16.59
N LEU A 187 -16.61 -13.21 -17.37
CA LEU A 187 -17.38 -14.41 -17.64
C LEU A 187 -17.93 -15.11 -16.37
N VAL A 188 -18.45 -14.34 -15.41
CA VAL A 188 -18.95 -14.85 -14.12
C VAL A 188 -20.45 -15.14 -14.12
N GLU A 189 -21.25 -14.59 -15.08
CA GLU A 189 -22.70 -14.59 -15.03
C GLU A 189 -23.33 -16.01 -15.04
N ASP A 190 -22.71 -16.97 -15.72
CA ASP A 190 -23.17 -18.35 -15.86
C ASP A 190 -22.12 -19.36 -15.31
N ALA A 191 -21.20 -18.90 -14.47
CA ALA A 191 -20.09 -19.70 -14.00
C ALA A 191 -20.50 -20.69 -12.91
N GLU A 192 -20.21 -21.98 -13.12
CA GLU A 192 -20.29 -23.02 -12.07
C GLU A 192 -19.06 -22.98 -11.15
N ILE A 193 -17.91 -22.50 -11.67
CA ILE A 193 -16.66 -22.37 -10.94
C ILE A 193 -16.10 -20.97 -11.18
N VAL A 194 -15.80 -20.26 -10.08
CA VAL A 194 -15.18 -18.93 -10.11
C VAL A 194 -13.73 -19.03 -9.65
N LEU A 195 -12.81 -18.49 -10.46
CA LEU A 195 -11.41 -18.35 -10.09
C LEU A 195 -11.16 -16.94 -9.54
N VAL A 196 -10.60 -16.86 -8.33
CA VAL A 196 -10.17 -15.59 -7.73
C VAL A 196 -8.65 -15.54 -7.72
N ALA A 197 -8.08 -14.55 -8.40
CA ALA A 197 -6.63 -14.42 -8.54
C ALA A 197 -6.21 -12.94 -8.64
N TYR A 198 -4.96 -12.64 -8.30
CA TYR A 198 -4.38 -11.31 -8.44
C TYR A 198 -3.00 -11.38 -9.11
N GLY A 199 -2.49 -10.23 -9.54
CA GLY A 199 -1.14 -10.09 -10.10
C GLY A 199 -0.89 -11.01 -11.28
N THR A 200 0.31 -11.57 -11.39
CA THR A 200 0.71 -12.47 -12.47
C THR A 200 -0.19 -13.70 -12.57
N THR A 201 -0.64 -14.26 -11.45
CA THR A 201 -1.54 -15.43 -11.45
C THR A 201 -2.88 -15.13 -12.12
N SER A 202 -3.41 -13.91 -12.03
CA SER A 202 -4.64 -13.51 -12.71
C SER A 202 -4.49 -13.55 -14.25
N ARG A 203 -3.32 -13.24 -14.80
CA ARG A 203 -3.03 -13.35 -16.23
C ARG A 203 -3.08 -14.80 -16.71
N ILE A 204 -2.50 -15.70 -15.91
CA ILE A 204 -2.52 -17.15 -16.20
C ILE A 204 -3.95 -17.67 -16.12
N ALA A 205 -4.71 -17.30 -15.08
CA ALA A 205 -6.11 -17.68 -14.92
C ALA A 205 -6.97 -17.24 -16.11
N ARG A 206 -6.84 -15.98 -16.58
CA ARG A 206 -7.53 -15.50 -17.80
C ARG A 206 -7.19 -16.32 -19.04
N SER A 207 -5.91 -16.65 -19.21
CA SER A 207 -5.49 -17.47 -20.36
C SER A 207 -6.05 -18.90 -20.29
N ALA A 208 -6.10 -19.49 -19.11
CA ALA A 208 -6.69 -20.82 -18.90
C ALA A 208 -8.19 -20.79 -19.16
N MET A 209 -8.90 -19.85 -18.55
CA MET A 209 -10.35 -19.68 -18.70
C MET A 209 -10.79 -19.57 -20.17
N ARG A 210 -10.09 -18.73 -20.97
CA ARG A 210 -10.37 -18.59 -22.42
C ARG A 210 -10.12 -19.86 -23.24
N LYS A 211 -9.34 -20.80 -22.72
CA LYS A 211 -9.10 -22.09 -23.38
C LYS A 211 -10.09 -23.18 -22.95
N CYS A 212 -10.71 -23.03 -21.79
CA CYS A 212 -11.69 -23.98 -21.25
C CYS A 212 -13.13 -23.66 -21.70
N ARG A 213 -13.38 -22.47 -22.22
CA ARG A 213 -14.61 -22.04 -22.87
C ARG A 213 -14.47 -22.07 -24.38
#